data_720fbd4fea125034d7a6599b6b826d7d
#
_entry.id   720fbd4fea125034d7a6599b6b826d7d
#
_cell.length_a   1.000
_cell.length_b   1.000
_cell.length_c   1.000
_cell.angle_alpha   90.00
_cell.angle_beta   90.00
_cell.angle_gamma   90.00
#
_symmetry.space_group_name_H-M   'P 1'
#
loop_
_entity.id
_entity.type
_entity.pdbx_description
1 polymer ?
#
loop_
_entity_poly.entity_id
_entity_poly.type
_entity_poly.pdbx_seq_one_letter_code
_entity_poly.pdbx_strand_id
1 'polypeptide(L)'
;MFGRLTRFAGFADDASLELYLRLVRERVLPVVRAIPGFSGYLALTDGERGEVLVLTLWASEQQMRASEETTVQLRSQAADKVGATVLSVERFRVAISELDIASG
;
A
#
# COMPACT_ATOMS: atom_id res chain seq x y z
N MET A 1 5.00 -12.78 10.85
CA MET A 1 4.50 -11.59 10.15
C MET A 1 4.85 -11.69 8.67
N PHE A 2 3.95 -11.26 7.82
CA PHE A 2 4.13 -11.27 6.37
C PHE A 2 3.89 -9.89 5.81
N GLY A 3 4.55 -9.58 4.69
CA GLY A 3 4.41 -8.29 4.03
C GLY A 3 4.03 -8.44 2.56
N ARG A 4 3.17 -7.55 2.09
CA ARG A 4 2.84 -7.43 0.67
C ARG A 4 3.35 -6.09 0.17
N LEU A 5 4.22 -6.14 -0.82
CA LEU A 5 4.79 -4.96 -1.46
C LEU A 5 4.14 -4.74 -2.81
N THR A 6 3.48 -3.60 -2.96
CA THR A 6 2.87 -3.19 -4.22
C THR A 6 3.63 -2.01 -4.79
N ARG A 7 4.00 -2.11 -6.07
CA ARG A 7 4.68 -1.04 -6.78
C ARG A 7 3.73 -0.41 -7.78
N PHE A 8 3.57 0.91 -7.68
CA PHE A 8 2.77 1.71 -8.61
C PHE A 8 3.68 2.65 -9.40
N ALA A 9 3.31 2.94 -10.64
CA ALA A 9 4.01 3.90 -11.48
C ALA A 9 3.02 4.75 -12.28
N GLY A 10 3.53 5.78 -12.96
CA GLY A 10 2.72 6.62 -13.82
C GLY A 10 2.16 7.86 -13.14
N PHE A 11 2.70 8.24 -11.99
CA PHE A 11 2.37 9.52 -11.37
C PHE A 11 3.03 10.64 -12.14
N ALA A 12 2.22 11.41 -12.86
CA ALA A 12 2.72 12.41 -13.80
C ALA A 12 3.34 13.62 -13.11
N ASP A 13 2.89 13.96 -11.92
CA ASP A 13 3.31 15.15 -11.19
C ASP A 13 3.04 15.01 -9.68
N ASP A 14 3.48 16.01 -8.92
CA ASP A 14 3.27 16.04 -7.47
C ASP A 14 1.78 16.10 -7.10
N ALA A 15 0.96 16.73 -7.92
CA ALA A 15 -0.47 16.84 -7.65
C ALA A 15 -1.17 15.47 -7.72
N SER A 16 -0.82 14.64 -8.68
CA SER A 16 -1.37 13.28 -8.79
C SER A 16 -0.89 12.41 -7.64
N LEU A 17 0.35 12.57 -7.22
CA LEU A 17 0.93 11.87 -6.09
C LEU A 17 0.20 12.24 -4.79
N GLU A 18 0.01 13.52 -4.54
CA GLU A 18 -0.71 14.01 -3.36
C GLU A 18 -2.17 13.56 -3.34
N LEU A 19 -2.83 13.55 -4.50
CA LEU A 19 -4.19 13.05 -4.61
C LEU A 19 -4.26 11.57 -4.23
N TYR A 20 -3.30 10.77 -4.71
CA TYR A 20 -3.22 9.36 -4.36
C TYR A 20 -3.06 9.17 -2.85
N LEU A 21 -2.14 9.90 -2.23
CA LEU A 21 -1.91 9.81 -0.79
C LEU A 21 -3.14 10.22 0.03
N ARG A 22 -3.87 11.23 -0.43
CA ARG A 22 -5.13 11.63 0.20
C ARG A 22 -6.18 10.53 0.10
N LEU A 23 -6.33 9.92 -1.07
CA LEU A 23 -7.26 8.80 -1.26
C LEU A 23 -6.91 7.63 -0.34
N VAL A 24 -5.62 7.34 -0.17
CA VAL A 24 -5.17 6.31 0.75
C VAL A 24 -5.59 6.63 2.17
N ARG A 25 -5.33 7.84 2.65
CA ARG A 25 -5.67 8.24 4.02
C ARG A 25 -7.18 8.25 4.27
N GLU A 26 -7.96 8.72 3.31
CA GLU A 26 -9.40 8.92 3.48
C GLU A 26 -10.23 7.68 3.14
N ARG A 27 -9.78 6.87 2.19
CA ARG A 27 -10.59 5.78 1.62
C ARG A 27 -10.00 4.40 1.81
N VAL A 28 -8.70 4.26 1.74
CA VAL A 28 -8.04 2.95 1.78
C VAL A 28 -7.73 2.53 3.22
N LEU A 29 -7.02 3.37 3.96
CA LEU A 29 -6.59 3.04 5.32
C LEU A 29 -7.74 2.69 6.28
N PRO A 30 -8.87 3.41 6.28
CA PRO A 30 -9.97 3.04 7.17
C PRO A 30 -10.51 1.64 6.92
N VAL A 31 -10.54 1.20 5.66
CA VAL A 31 -10.99 -0.15 5.30
C VAL A 31 -9.94 -1.19 5.65
N VAL A 32 -8.68 -0.94 5.29
CA VAL A 32 -7.59 -1.90 5.51
C VAL A 32 -7.33 -2.14 6.99
N ARG A 33 -7.42 -1.09 7.82
CA ARG A 33 -7.26 -1.21 9.27
C ARG A 33 -8.25 -2.16 9.92
N ALA A 34 -9.42 -2.32 9.33
CA ALA A 34 -10.47 -3.17 9.87
C ALA A 34 -10.31 -4.63 9.46
N ILE A 35 -9.40 -4.95 8.55
CA ILE A 35 -9.19 -6.32 8.08
C ILE A 35 -8.42 -7.11 9.14
N PRO A 36 -8.88 -8.32 9.51
CA PRO A 36 -8.18 -9.14 10.49
C PRO A 36 -6.73 -9.39 10.10
N GLY A 37 -5.83 -9.24 11.08
CA GLY A 37 -4.40 -9.47 10.89
C GLY A 37 -3.61 -8.27 10.39
N PHE A 38 -4.27 -7.17 10.05
CA PHE A 38 -3.57 -5.95 9.65
C PHE A 38 -2.62 -5.48 10.76
N SER A 39 -1.35 -5.27 10.40
CA SER A 39 -0.30 -4.94 11.37
C SER A 39 0.46 -3.66 11.05
N GLY A 40 0.36 -3.15 9.83
CA GLY A 40 1.03 -1.90 9.47
C GLY A 40 0.92 -1.55 7.99
N TYR A 41 1.18 -0.28 7.70
CA TYR A 41 1.10 0.29 6.37
C TYR A 41 2.20 1.33 6.19
N LEU A 42 2.99 1.19 5.12
CA LEU A 42 3.99 2.17 4.73
C LEU A 42 3.80 2.52 3.26
N ALA A 43 3.81 3.80 2.94
CA ALA A 43 3.86 4.28 1.56
C ALA A 43 5.16 5.03 1.36
N LEU A 44 5.95 4.60 0.39
CA LEU A 44 7.25 5.19 0.04
C LEU A 44 7.10 5.82 -1.34
N THR A 45 7.51 7.06 -1.48
CA THR A 45 7.35 7.80 -2.74
C THR A 45 8.70 8.09 -3.38
N ASP A 46 8.76 7.96 -4.71
CA ASP A 46 9.89 8.39 -5.52
C ASP A 46 9.36 9.38 -6.56
N GLY A 47 9.48 10.68 -6.27
CA GLY A 47 8.94 11.73 -7.13
C GLY A 47 9.64 11.84 -8.47
N GLU A 48 10.94 11.50 -8.55
CA GLU A 48 11.69 11.55 -9.81
C GLU A 48 11.21 10.50 -10.80
N ARG A 49 10.90 9.30 -10.31
CA ARG A 49 10.42 8.19 -11.14
C ARG A 49 8.91 8.17 -11.30
N GLY A 50 8.19 8.96 -10.53
CA GLY A 50 6.73 8.90 -10.50
C GLY A 50 6.22 7.55 -9.99
N GLU A 51 6.86 7.00 -8.97
CA GLU A 51 6.53 5.70 -8.40
C GLU A 51 6.16 5.81 -6.92
N VAL A 52 5.32 4.88 -6.49
CA VAL A 52 4.97 4.68 -5.08
C VAL A 52 5.10 3.20 -4.75
N LEU A 53 5.73 2.89 -3.62
CA LEU A 53 5.78 1.55 -3.07
C LEU A 53 4.91 1.52 -1.82
N VAL A 54 4.00 0.55 -1.76
CA VAL A 54 3.13 0.36 -0.60
C VAL A 54 3.45 -0.98 0.03
N LEU A 55 3.85 -0.95 1.30
CA LEU A 55 4.08 -2.14 2.09
C LEU A 55 2.96 -2.27 3.11
N THR A 56 2.23 -3.38 3.07
CA THR A 56 1.27 -3.74 4.11
C THR A 56 1.79 -4.92 4.90
N LEU A 57 1.64 -4.86 6.22
CA LEU A 57 2.12 -5.91 7.13
C LEU A 57 0.92 -6.64 7.73
N TRP A 58 1.06 -7.96 7.85
CA TRP A 58 0.00 -8.88 8.28
C TRP A 58 0.53 -9.87 9.31
N ALA A 59 -0.30 -10.21 10.29
CA ALA A 59 0.12 -11.10 11.38
C ALA A 59 0.45 -12.51 10.88
N SER A 60 -0.24 -12.99 9.84
CA SER A 60 0.01 -14.30 9.25
C SER A 60 -0.14 -14.28 7.74
N GLU A 61 0.43 -15.30 7.07
CA GLU A 61 0.27 -15.47 5.62
C GLU A 61 -1.21 -15.68 5.25
N GLN A 62 -1.92 -16.47 6.03
CA GLN A 62 -3.33 -16.75 5.77
C GLN A 62 -4.17 -15.47 5.81
N GLN A 63 -3.92 -14.60 6.78
CA GLN A 63 -4.63 -13.32 6.88
C GLN A 63 -4.25 -12.38 5.75
N MET A 64 -2.98 -12.34 5.36
CA MET A 64 -2.54 -11.57 4.20
C MET A 64 -3.26 -12.02 2.94
N ARG A 65 -3.35 -13.33 2.70
CA ARG A 65 -4.03 -13.86 1.51
C ARG A 65 -5.53 -13.64 1.57
N ALA A 66 -6.15 -13.78 2.74
CA ALA A 66 -7.58 -13.51 2.91
C ALA A 66 -7.93 -12.04 2.64
N SER A 67 -7.01 -11.11 2.87
CA SER A 67 -7.22 -9.68 2.62
C SER A 67 -7.18 -9.31 1.14
N GLU A 68 -6.64 -10.18 0.27
CA GLU A 68 -6.32 -9.79 -1.11
C GLU A 68 -7.54 -9.40 -1.95
N GLU A 69 -8.66 -10.07 -1.79
CA GLU A 69 -9.87 -9.74 -2.53
C GLU A 69 -10.28 -8.29 -2.33
N THR A 70 -10.34 -7.84 -1.07
CA THR A 70 -10.68 -6.47 -0.72
C THR A 70 -9.60 -5.49 -1.17
N THR A 71 -8.33 -5.81 -0.91
CA THR A 71 -7.22 -4.89 -1.18
C THR A 71 -6.94 -4.73 -2.68
N VAL A 72 -7.19 -5.75 -3.49
CA VAL A 72 -7.06 -5.64 -4.96
C VAL A 72 -8.03 -4.60 -5.50
N GLN A 73 -9.28 -4.60 -5.07
CA GLN A 73 -10.27 -3.64 -5.53
C GLN A 73 -9.91 -2.21 -5.10
N LEU A 74 -9.54 -2.02 -3.84
CA LEU A 74 -9.15 -0.71 -3.33
C LEU A 74 -7.94 -0.14 -4.09
N ARG A 75 -6.95 -0.98 -4.32
CA ARG A 75 -5.71 -0.64 -5.00
C ARG A 75 -5.98 -0.19 -6.45
N SER A 76 -6.79 -0.97 -7.16
CA SER A 76 -7.17 -0.65 -8.54
C SER A 76 -7.95 0.66 -8.63
N GLN A 77 -8.92 0.86 -7.74
CA GLN A 77 -9.71 2.09 -7.72
C GLN A 77 -8.85 3.32 -7.43
N ALA A 78 -7.94 3.24 -6.48
CA ALA A 78 -7.07 4.35 -6.15
C ALA A 78 -6.11 4.68 -7.30
N ALA A 79 -5.54 3.65 -7.94
CA ALA A 79 -4.65 3.83 -9.09
C ALA A 79 -5.39 4.46 -10.28
N ASP A 80 -6.59 3.97 -10.59
CA ASP A 80 -7.38 4.48 -11.72
C ASP A 80 -7.70 5.97 -11.58
N LYS A 81 -7.99 6.42 -10.36
CA LYS A 81 -8.35 7.83 -10.13
C LYS A 81 -7.21 8.81 -10.40
N VAL A 82 -5.98 8.36 -10.33
CA VAL A 82 -4.80 9.20 -10.57
C VAL A 82 -4.07 8.85 -11.86
N GLY A 83 -4.59 7.89 -12.63
CA GLY A 83 -3.96 7.44 -13.87
C GLY A 83 -2.70 6.62 -13.65
N ALA A 84 -2.52 6.05 -12.47
CA ALA A 84 -1.36 5.22 -12.16
C ALA A 84 -1.62 3.75 -12.51
N THR A 85 -0.53 2.99 -12.64
CA THR A 85 -0.55 1.58 -12.99
C THR A 85 0.11 0.76 -11.89
N VAL A 86 -0.49 -0.37 -11.55
CA VAL A 86 0.14 -1.36 -10.67
C VAL A 86 1.17 -2.14 -11.48
N LEU A 87 2.45 -2.01 -11.13
CA LEU A 87 3.53 -2.70 -11.82
C LEU A 87 3.74 -4.12 -11.29
N SER A 88 3.70 -4.28 -9.97
CA SER A 88 3.94 -5.58 -9.35
C SER A 88 3.30 -5.65 -7.98
N VAL A 89 3.02 -6.88 -7.56
CA VAL A 89 2.58 -7.21 -6.20
C VAL A 89 3.42 -8.40 -5.77
N GLU A 90 4.21 -8.20 -4.72
CA GLU A 90 5.13 -9.20 -4.21
C GLU A 90 4.83 -9.49 -2.73
N ARG A 91 5.08 -10.72 -2.32
CA ARG A 91 4.76 -11.18 -0.97
C ARG A 91 6.01 -11.74 -0.32
N PHE A 92 6.21 -11.39 0.95
CA PHE A 92 7.42 -11.76 1.68
C PHE A 92 7.06 -12.18 3.11
N ARG A 93 7.84 -13.11 3.65
CA ARG A 93 7.86 -13.33 5.09
C ARG A 93 8.79 -12.31 5.71
N VAL A 94 8.34 -11.64 6.77
CA VAL A 94 9.19 -10.69 7.49
C VAL A 94 10.18 -11.48 8.34
N ALA A 95 11.46 -11.33 8.04
CA ALA A 95 12.54 -12.02 8.77
C ALA A 95 12.91 -11.27 10.04
N ILE A 96 12.99 -9.95 9.97
CA ILE A 96 13.32 -9.08 11.09
C ILE A 96 12.44 -7.85 11.01
N SER A 97 11.83 -7.48 12.13
CA SER A 97 11.12 -6.21 12.21
C SER A 97 11.54 -5.47 13.48
N GLU A 98 12.03 -4.27 13.30
CA GLU A 98 12.31 -3.33 14.36
C GLU A 98 11.82 -1.98 13.87
N LEU A 99 10.59 -1.64 14.26
CA LEU A 99 9.91 -0.46 13.76
C LEU A 99 9.76 0.55 14.90
N ASP A 100 10.49 1.65 14.78
CA ASP A 100 10.34 2.83 15.63
C ASP A 100 10.11 4.00 14.69
N ILE A 101 8.86 4.11 14.23
CA ILE A 101 8.49 5.11 13.23
C ILE A 101 7.91 6.31 13.94
N ALA A 102 8.65 7.41 13.93
CA ALA A 102 8.11 8.69 14.35
C ALA A 102 7.04 9.11 13.35
N SER A 103 5.83 9.37 13.85
CA SER A 103 4.77 9.91 13.01
C SER A 103 5.12 11.36 12.68
N GLY A 104 5.58 11.54 11.49
CA GLY A 104 5.91 12.86 10.99
C GLY A 104 4.77 13.48 10.25
#